data_fbda7863ea4ea4f1e7b8c857efe0ee7e
#
_entry.id   fbda7863ea4ea4f1e7b8c857efe0ee7e
#
_cell.length_a   1.000
_cell.length_b   1.000
_cell.length_c   1.000
_cell.angle_alpha   90.00
_cell.angle_beta   90.00
_cell.angle_gamma   90.00
#
_symmetry.space_group_name_H-M   'P 1'
#
loop_
_entity.id
_entity.type
_entity.pdbx_description
1 polymer ?
#
loop_
_entity_poly.entity_id
_entity_poly.type
_entity_poly.pdbx_seq_one_letter_code
_entity_poly.pdbx_strand_id
1 'polypeptide(L)'
;RRLAKEFGADDTVDYHDAPFTQQLMELTGGKQFDCVIIAGGEPTVFNDALSICKYNGTVANLAGHGRTQTLLPIYTNESLTFCAHKTVTGGLCPGGRRRLERLMGICKSGRLQPEKLITQEFHGFDAIEDAFDLMASKSRELVKPIIYV
;
A
#
# COMPACT_ATOMS: atom_id res chain seq x y z
N ARG A 1 -10.21 -3.05 -6.37
CA ARG A 1 -9.59 -2.78 -7.68
C ARG A 1 -10.27 -1.65 -8.44
N ARG A 2 -11.60 -1.59 -8.51
CA ARG A 2 -12.35 -0.51 -9.17
C ARG A 2 -11.90 0.86 -8.64
N LEU A 3 -11.86 1.04 -7.34
CA LEU A 3 -11.46 2.30 -6.71
C LEU A 3 -9.99 2.69 -7.04
N ALA A 4 -9.08 1.73 -7.11
CA ALA A 4 -7.70 2.00 -7.52
C ALA A 4 -7.63 2.58 -8.95
N LYS A 5 -8.44 2.06 -9.87
CA LYS A 5 -8.57 2.60 -11.23
C LYS A 5 -9.13 4.03 -11.22
N GLU A 6 -10.12 4.31 -10.38
CA GLU A 6 -10.70 5.65 -10.21
C GLU A 6 -9.68 6.66 -9.65
N PHE A 7 -8.70 6.19 -8.87
CA PHE A 7 -7.57 6.97 -8.38
C PHE A 7 -6.37 7.02 -9.34
N GLY A 8 -6.53 6.48 -10.53
CA GLY A 8 -5.55 6.62 -11.61
C GLY A 8 -4.56 5.47 -11.74
N ALA A 9 -4.83 4.31 -11.16
CA ALA A 9 -4.03 3.12 -11.43
C ALA A 9 -4.23 2.65 -12.87
N ASP A 10 -3.16 2.46 -13.62
CA ASP A 10 -3.20 1.91 -14.97
C ASP A 10 -3.66 0.46 -14.97
N ASP A 11 -3.15 -0.34 -14.01
CA ASP A 11 -3.52 -1.73 -13.84
C ASP A 11 -3.67 -2.15 -12.39
N THR A 12 -4.34 -3.28 -12.18
CA THR A 12 -4.51 -3.91 -10.87
C THR A 12 -4.48 -5.43 -11.01
N VAL A 13 -3.84 -6.09 -10.07
CA VAL A 13 -3.78 -7.55 -9.98
C VAL A 13 -4.47 -8.05 -8.72
N ASP A 14 -4.84 -9.31 -8.69
CA ASP A 14 -5.40 -9.97 -7.52
C ASP A 14 -4.52 -11.14 -7.10
N TYR A 15 -3.93 -11.06 -5.93
CA TYR A 15 -3.05 -12.11 -5.40
C TYR A 15 -3.77 -13.42 -5.08
N HIS A 16 -5.11 -13.44 -5.10
CA HIS A 16 -5.90 -14.66 -4.95
C HIS A 16 -6.00 -15.46 -6.26
N ASP A 17 -5.84 -14.80 -7.40
CA ASP A 17 -5.95 -15.45 -8.71
C ASP A 17 -4.65 -16.19 -9.09
N ALA A 18 -3.51 -15.55 -8.81
CA ALA A 18 -2.17 -16.09 -9.04
C ALA A 18 -1.13 -15.27 -8.25
N PRO A 19 0.13 -15.71 -8.13
CA PRO A 19 1.20 -14.91 -7.53
C PRO A 19 1.25 -13.53 -8.19
N PHE A 20 1.11 -12.47 -7.38
CA PHE A 20 0.96 -11.11 -7.91
C PHE A 20 2.21 -10.64 -8.68
N THR A 21 3.40 -11.11 -8.31
CA THR A 21 4.64 -10.81 -9.02
C THR A 21 4.61 -11.33 -10.46
N GLN A 22 4.10 -12.54 -10.68
CA GLN A 22 3.90 -13.10 -12.00
C GLN A 22 2.93 -12.24 -12.82
N GLN A 23 1.76 -11.94 -12.26
CA GLN A 23 0.75 -11.11 -12.94
C GLN A 23 1.32 -9.75 -13.34
N LEU A 24 2.10 -9.10 -12.44
CA LEU A 24 2.72 -7.80 -12.72
C LEU A 24 3.76 -7.90 -13.85
N MET A 25 4.56 -8.96 -13.85
CA MET A 25 5.56 -9.15 -14.91
C MET A 25 4.91 -9.43 -16.27
N GLU A 26 3.81 -10.17 -16.29
CA GLU A 26 3.02 -10.37 -17.51
C GLU A 26 2.45 -9.05 -18.05
N LEU A 27 1.84 -8.23 -17.18
CA LEU A 27 1.28 -6.92 -17.55
C LEU A 27 2.34 -5.96 -18.12
N THR A 28 3.55 -6.01 -17.60
CA THR A 28 4.63 -5.12 -18.04
C THR A 28 5.48 -5.67 -19.17
N GLY A 29 5.17 -6.89 -19.66
CA GLY A 29 6.00 -7.58 -20.64
C GLY A 29 7.39 -7.89 -20.12
N GLY A 30 7.51 -8.24 -18.85
CA GLY A 30 8.76 -8.58 -18.17
C GLY A 30 9.58 -7.39 -17.66
N LYS A 31 9.06 -6.17 -17.78
CA LYS A 31 9.76 -4.97 -17.29
C LYS A 31 9.52 -4.78 -15.79
N GLN A 32 10.60 -4.58 -15.06
CA GLN A 32 10.56 -4.25 -13.64
C GLN A 32 10.22 -2.78 -13.40
N PHE A 33 9.86 -2.44 -12.16
CA PHE A 33 9.39 -1.12 -11.76
C PHE A 33 10.52 -0.23 -11.22
N ASP A 34 10.46 1.06 -11.52
CA ASP A 34 11.38 2.07 -10.97
C ASP A 34 11.20 2.27 -9.47
N CYS A 35 9.95 2.27 -9.02
CA CYS A 35 9.57 2.46 -7.63
C CYS A 35 8.53 1.44 -7.23
N VAL A 36 8.72 0.83 -6.06
CA VAL A 36 7.76 -0.09 -5.45
C VAL A 36 7.43 0.42 -4.06
N ILE A 37 6.15 0.52 -3.74
CA ILE A 37 5.67 0.95 -2.42
C ILE A 37 5.00 -0.23 -1.73
N ILE A 38 5.48 -0.57 -0.53
CA ILE A 38 4.86 -1.56 0.35
C ILE A 38 3.94 -0.80 1.31
N ALA A 39 2.63 -0.98 1.17
CA ALA A 39 1.63 -0.30 1.98
C ALA A 39 0.84 -1.25 2.91
N GLY A 40 1.22 -2.52 2.97
CA GLY A 40 0.59 -3.56 3.80
C GLY A 40 1.14 -4.93 3.44
N GLY A 41 0.53 -5.98 3.98
CA GLY A 41 0.91 -7.36 3.73
C GLY A 41 1.85 -7.94 4.80
N GLU A 42 2.22 -9.19 4.60
CA GLU A 42 3.15 -9.92 5.46
C GLU A 42 4.59 -9.48 5.20
N PRO A 43 5.53 -9.71 6.15
CA PRO A 43 6.93 -9.34 5.96
C PRO A 43 7.59 -9.90 4.70
N THR A 44 7.11 -11.04 4.21
CA THR A 44 7.60 -11.70 2.98
C THR A 44 7.39 -10.85 1.72
N VAL A 45 6.48 -9.89 1.75
CA VAL A 45 6.22 -8.97 0.62
C VAL A 45 7.47 -8.15 0.24
N PHE A 46 8.45 -8.02 1.14
CA PHE A 46 9.72 -7.38 0.83
C PHE A 46 10.50 -8.11 -0.26
N ASN A 47 10.50 -9.45 -0.24
CA ASN A 47 11.16 -10.22 -1.29
C ASN A 47 10.50 -9.98 -2.65
N ASP A 48 9.17 -10.00 -2.66
CA ASP A 48 8.40 -9.75 -3.86
C ASP A 48 8.66 -8.34 -4.38
N ALA A 49 8.65 -7.34 -3.50
CA ALA A 49 8.94 -5.96 -3.85
C ALA A 49 10.35 -5.79 -4.43
N LEU A 50 11.35 -6.44 -3.84
CA LEU A 50 12.72 -6.44 -4.35
C LEU A 50 12.83 -7.15 -5.70
N SER A 51 12.10 -8.25 -5.90
CA SER A 51 12.15 -9.02 -7.15
C SER A 51 11.60 -8.25 -8.35
N ILE A 52 10.55 -7.48 -8.14
CA ILE A 52 9.90 -6.67 -9.19
C ILE A 52 10.50 -5.26 -9.36
N CYS A 53 11.35 -4.84 -8.43
CA CYS A 53 12.05 -3.55 -8.52
C CYS A 53 13.30 -3.69 -9.39
N LYS A 54 13.47 -2.81 -10.35
CA LYS A 54 14.64 -2.82 -11.25
C LYS A 54 15.93 -2.38 -10.55
N TYR A 55 17.08 -2.59 -11.21
CA TYR A 55 18.34 -1.98 -10.80
C TYR A 55 18.21 -0.45 -10.72
N ASN A 56 18.83 0.16 -9.72
CA ASN A 56 18.74 1.57 -9.37
C ASN A 56 17.32 2.03 -9.00
N GLY A 57 16.40 1.10 -8.79
CA GLY A 57 15.05 1.38 -8.33
C GLY A 57 14.97 1.57 -6.81
N THR A 58 13.82 2.01 -6.35
CA THR A 58 13.54 2.26 -4.93
C THR A 58 12.38 1.42 -4.43
N VAL A 59 12.57 0.73 -3.31
CA VAL A 59 11.51 0.09 -2.54
C VAL A 59 11.23 0.93 -1.30
N ALA A 60 10.03 1.47 -1.18
CA ALA A 60 9.60 2.27 -0.04
C ALA A 60 8.60 1.49 0.82
N ASN A 61 8.94 1.24 2.10
CA ASN A 61 8.05 0.59 3.04
C ASN A 61 7.29 1.60 3.90
N LEU A 62 5.97 1.58 3.81
CA LEU A 62 5.04 2.37 4.64
C LEU A 62 4.25 1.47 5.61
N ALA A 63 4.41 0.14 5.51
CA ALA A 63 3.71 -0.82 6.35
C ALA A 63 4.39 -1.01 7.70
N GLY A 64 3.59 -1.17 8.74
CA GLY A 64 4.06 -1.63 10.05
C GLY A 64 3.88 -3.14 10.17
N HIS A 65 4.96 -3.86 10.38
CA HIS A 65 4.97 -5.32 10.55
C HIS A 65 5.03 -5.75 12.02
N GLY A 66 4.42 -4.97 12.91
CA GLY A 66 4.41 -5.23 14.34
C GLY A 66 5.66 -4.71 15.07
N ARG A 67 5.74 -5.02 16.37
CA ARG A 67 6.85 -4.58 17.25
C ARG A 67 7.94 -5.64 17.41
N THR A 68 7.69 -6.85 16.93
CA THR A 68 8.65 -7.95 17.00
C THR A 68 9.66 -7.84 15.85
N GLN A 69 10.91 -8.10 16.17
CA GLN A 69 11.95 -8.18 15.18
C GLN A 69 11.65 -9.35 14.22
N THR A 70 11.46 -9.08 12.97
CA THR A 70 11.20 -10.08 11.94
C THR A 70 12.40 -10.17 11.02
N LEU A 71 12.91 -11.38 10.83
CA LEU A 71 13.92 -11.63 9.82
C LEU A 71 13.24 -11.64 8.45
N LEU A 72 13.59 -10.70 7.62
CA LEU A 72 13.17 -10.70 6.23
C LEU A 72 14.00 -11.75 5.48
N PRO A 73 13.38 -12.69 4.76
CA PRO A 73 14.11 -13.70 4.00
C PRO A 73 14.71 -13.05 2.74
N ILE A 74 15.85 -12.40 2.92
CA ILE A 74 16.63 -11.86 1.82
C ILE A 74 17.60 -12.97 1.37
N TYR A 75 17.34 -13.55 0.21
CA TYR A 75 18.23 -14.57 -0.37
C TYR A 75 19.50 -13.91 -0.89
N THR A 76 20.65 -14.38 -0.38
CA THR A 76 21.95 -13.77 -0.70
C THR A 76 22.71 -14.48 -1.84
N ASN A 77 22.38 -15.73 -2.16
CA ASN A 77 23.15 -16.52 -3.13
C ASN A 77 22.81 -16.20 -4.60
N GLU A 78 21.56 -15.83 -4.87
CA GLU A 78 21.13 -15.36 -6.19
C GLU A 78 21.08 -13.84 -6.25
N SER A 79 21.48 -13.21 -5.23
CA SER A 79 21.09 -11.88 -4.81
C SER A 79 22.17 -10.82 -4.92
N LEU A 80 23.24 -11.11 -5.62
CA LEU A 80 23.97 -10.00 -6.22
C LEU A 80 23.01 -9.13 -7.06
N THR A 81 21.89 -9.74 -7.48
CA THR A 81 20.82 -9.03 -8.20
C THR A 81 19.67 -8.54 -7.32
N PHE A 82 19.39 -9.18 -6.20
CA PHE A 82 18.16 -8.96 -5.43
C PHE A 82 18.16 -7.64 -4.65
N CYS A 83 19.22 -7.34 -3.92
CA CYS A 83 19.42 -6.10 -3.19
C CYS A 83 20.45 -5.18 -3.82
N ALA A 84 21.30 -5.70 -4.72
CA ALA A 84 22.35 -4.93 -5.33
C ALA A 84 21.78 -3.75 -6.13
N HIS A 85 22.36 -2.59 -5.92
CA HIS A 85 22.00 -1.37 -6.63
C HIS A 85 20.54 -0.93 -6.45
N LYS A 86 19.85 -1.33 -5.37
CA LYS A 86 18.50 -0.88 -5.03
C LYS A 86 18.51 -0.05 -3.74
N THR A 87 17.66 0.94 -3.68
CA THR A 87 17.45 1.73 -2.48
C THR A 87 16.24 1.17 -1.73
N VAL A 88 16.44 0.82 -0.45
CA VAL A 88 15.33 0.48 0.45
C VAL A 88 15.16 1.63 1.43
N THR A 89 13.98 2.19 1.49
CA THR A 89 13.63 3.29 2.40
C THR A 89 12.29 3.02 3.04
N GLY A 90 11.96 3.77 4.05
CA GLY A 90 10.66 3.67 4.70
C GLY A 90 10.50 4.72 5.78
N GLY A 91 9.36 4.74 6.38
CA GLY A 91 9.07 5.61 7.49
C GLY A 91 7.62 6.04 7.57
N LEU A 92 7.31 6.65 8.70
CA LEU A 92 6.04 7.32 8.92
C LEU A 92 6.05 8.67 8.20
N CYS A 93 4.88 9.22 7.95
CA CYS A 93 4.73 10.52 7.27
C CYS A 93 5.35 11.66 8.11
N PRO A 94 6.58 12.06 7.86
CA PRO A 94 7.24 13.12 8.64
C PRO A 94 6.73 14.50 8.21
N GLY A 95 6.99 15.52 9.04
CA GLY A 95 6.74 16.93 8.70
C GLY A 95 5.55 17.57 9.40
N GLY A 96 4.87 16.85 10.29
CA GLY A 96 3.85 17.38 11.20
C GLY A 96 2.82 18.28 10.50
N ARG A 97 2.44 19.36 11.17
CA ARG A 97 1.44 20.33 10.71
C ARG A 97 1.70 20.85 9.29
N ARG A 98 2.94 21.19 8.97
CA ARG A 98 3.30 21.74 7.64
C ARG A 98 3.02 20.75 6.51
N ARG A 99 3.23 19.46 6.75
CA ARG A 99 2.91 18.40 5.80
C ARG A 99 1.39 18.28 5.65
N LEU A 100 0.66 18.31 6.75
CA LEU A 100 -0.80 18.24 6.75
C LEU A 100 -1.42 19.40 5.98
N GLU A 101 -0.95 20.62 6.20
CA GLU A 101 -1.41 21.80 5.45
C GLU A 101 -1.18 21.67 3.92
N ARG A 102 -0.05 21.09 3.52
CA ARG A 102 0.22 20.80 2.09
C ARG A 102 -0.74 19.77 1.52
N LEU A 103 -1.00 18.69 2.27
CA LEU A 103 -1.96 17.66 1.85
C LEU A 103 -3.37 18.24 1.73
N MET A 104 -3.79 19.05 2.68
CA MET A 104 -5.07 19.77 2.61
C MET A 104 -5.15 20.71 1.38
N GLY A 105 -4.04 21.35 1.02
CA GLY A 105 -3.96 22.14 -0.20
C GLY A 105 -4.19 21.32 -1.47
N ILE A 106 -3.65 20.09 -1.52
CA ILE A 106 -3.86 19.16 -2.63
C ILE A 106 -5.34 18.73 -2.70
N CYS A 107 -5.94 18.43 -1.55
CA CYS A 107 -7.38 18.10 -1.48
C CYS A 107 -8.24 19.30 -1.93
N LYS A 108 -7.98 20.51 -1.44
CA LYS A 108 -8.70 21.73 -1.83
C LYS A 108 -8.61 22.04 -3.33
N SER A 109 -7.50 21.68 -3.97
CA SER A 109 -7.33 21.84 -5.43
C SER A 109 -8.07 20.78 -6.26
N GLY A 110 -8.72 19.82 -5.63
CA GLY A 110 -9.42 18.70 -6.28
C GLY A 110 -8.48 17.62 -6.88
N ARG A 111 -7.17 17.77 -6.69
CA ARG A 111 -6.18 16.79 -7.20
C ARG A 111 -6.16 15.49 -6.41
N LEU A 112 -6.62 15.52 -5.18
CA LEU A 112 -6.81 14.35 -4.33
C LEU A 112 -8.21 14.44 -3.70
N GLN A 113 -9.00 13.39 -3.85
CA GLN A 113 -10.38 13.31 -3.39
C GLN A 113 -10.53 12.15 -2.39
N PRO A 114 -10.01 12.31 -1.16
CA PRO A 114 -9.99 11.24 -0.15
C PRO A 114 -11.38 10.79 0.28
N GLU A 115 -12.40 11.64 0.11
CA GLU A 115 -13.80 11.31 0.36
C GLU A 115 -14.29 10.10 -0.44
N LYS A 116 -13.72 9.83 -1.60
CA LYS A 116 -14.03 8.63 -2.40
C LYS A 116 -13.61 7.31 -1.73
N LEU A 117 -12.73 7.38 -0.72
CA LEU A 117 -12.35 6.21 0.07
C LEU A 117 -13.38 5.85 1.13
N ILE A 118 -14.29 6.78 1.47
CA ILE A 118 -15.35 6.55 2.45
C ILE A 118 -16.39 5.63 1.81
N THR A 119 -16.53 4.44 2.38
CA THR A 119 -17.44 3.43 1.85
C THR A 119 -18.60 3.15 2.79
N GLN A 120 -18.47 3.51 4.07
CA GLN A 120 -19.47 3.30 5.09
C GLN A 120 -19.52 4.50 6.04
N GLU A 121 -20.74 4.94 6.37
CA GLU A 121 -20.97 6.04 7.29
C GLU A 121 -21.82 5.54 8.47
N PHE A 122 -21.40 5.89 9.67
CA PHE A 122 -22.08 5.60 10.92
C PHE A 122 -22.41 6.89 11.64
N HIS A 123 -23.50 6.91 12.40
CA HIS A 123 -23.97 8.10 13.11
C HIS A 123 -24.20 7.79 14.59
N GLY A 124 -23.68 8.67 15.44
CA GLY A 124 -23.77 8.53 16.89
C GLY A 124 -22.66 7.69 17.51
N PHE A 125 -22.45 7.94 18.78
CA PHE A 125 -21.39 7.30 19.55
C PHE A 125 -21.62 5.79 19.72
N ASP A 126 -22.88 5.38 19.80
CA ASP A 126 -23.26 3.96 19.99
C ASP A 126 -22.95 3.09 18.76
N ALA A 127 -22.75 3.70 17.60
CA ALA A 127 -22.40 2.99 16.34
C ALA A 127 -20.90 2.65 16.22
N ILE A 128 -20.08 2.98 17.21
CA ILE A 128 -18.62 2.72 17.16
C ILE A 128 -18.34 1.22 17.12
N GLU A 129 -19.03 0.41 17.92
CA GLU A 129 -18.83 -1.04 17.98
C GLU A 129 -19.17 -1.67 16.62
N ASP A 130 -20.28 -1.30 16.02
CA ASP A 130 -20.69 -1.78 14.69
C ASP A 130 -19.65 -1.46 13.61
N ALA A 131 -19.04 -0.27 13.67
CA ALA A 131 -17.98 0.12 12.75
C ALA A 131 -16.72 -0.73 12.93
N PHE A 132 -16.34 -1.05 14.17
CA PHE A 132 -15.20 -1.94 14.45
C PHE A 132 -15.49 -3.39 14.03
N ASP A 133 -16.68 -3.90 14.28
CA ASP A 133 -17.08 -5.23 13.86
C ASP A 133 -17.08 -5.36 12.34
N LEU A 134 -17.56 -4.34 11.63
CA LEU A 134 -17.48 -4.29 10.19
C LEU A 134 -16.02 -4.30 9.70
N MET A 135 -15.12 -3.55 10.33
CA MET A 135 -13.69 -3.57 10.00
C MET A 135 -13.07 -4.96 10.26
N ALA A 136 -13.45 -5.60 11.36
CA ALA A 136 -12.96 -6.94 11.72
C ALA A 136 -13.41 -8.01 10.72
N SER A 137 -14.58 -7.84 10.11
CA SER A 137 -15.12 -8.77 9.10
C SER A 137 -14.32 -8.80 7.80
N LYS A 138 -13.44 -7.83 7.57
CA LYS A 138 -12.62 -7.69 6.34
C LYS A 138 -13.45 -7.76 5.05
N SER A 139 -14.64 -7.16 5.06
CA SER A 139 -15.48 -7.09 3.87
C SER A 139 -14.72 -6.49 2.68
N ARG A 140 -14.86 -7.11 1.51
CA ARG A 140 -14.21 -6.64 0.26
C ARG A 140 -14.71 -5.28 -0.21
N GLU A 141 -15.88 -4.85 0.26
CA GLU A 141 -16.50 -3.59 -0.10
C GLU A 141 -16.08 -2.45 0.85
N LEU A 142 -15.49 -2.81 1.99
CA LEU A 142 -15.07 -1.85 2.99
C LEU A 142 -13.66 -1.33 2.67
N VAL A 143 -13.53 -0.01 2.52
CA VAL A 143 -12.24 0.67 2.41
C VAL A 143 -12.01 1.57 3.62
N LYS A 144 -12.93 2.49 3.89
CA LYS A 144 -12.83 3.44 4.99
C LYS A 144 -14.20 3.69 5.61
N PRO A 145 -14.50 3.18 6.82
CA PRO A 145 -15.66 3.61 7.59
C PRO A 145 -15.36 4.96 8.26
N ILE A 146 -16.36 5.80 8.39
CA ILE A 146 -16.33 7.00 9.23
C ILE A 146 -17.50 7.01 10.19
N ILE A 147 -17.32 7.69 11.31
CA ILE A 147 -18.34 7.85 12.36
C ILE A 147 -18.52 9.34 12.60
N TYR A 148 -19.76 9.79 12.46
CA TYR A 148 -20.16 11.14 12.84
C TYR A 148 -20.68 11.11 14.28
N VAL A 149 -20.01 11.79 15.19
CA VAL A 149 -20.36 11.90 16.62
C VAL A 149 -20.89 13.29 16.95
#